data_f9aac17ef276e7b0b6759d2531aa0fa2
#
_entry.id   f9aac17ef276e7b0b6759d2531aa0fa2
#
_cell.length_a   1.000
_cell.length_b   1.000
_cell.length_c   1.000
_cell.angle_alpha   90.00
_cell.angle_beta   90.00
_cell.angle_gamma   90.00
#
_symmetry.space_group_name_H-M   'P 1'
#
loop_
_entity.id
_entity.type
_entity.pdbx_description
1 polymer ?
#
loop_
_entity_poly.entity_id
_entity_poly.type
_entity_poly.pdbx_seq_one_letter_code
_entity_poly.pdbx_strand_id
1 'polypeptide(L)'
;MRLKRYQEGGGVDPNKMKQYVNKARTMRKGSRKNPDGSKSTVIMRTETDGKGNWFSFPSLFQNKDGSWVDMSDEKYERDWMPVYREAKKRGEVFDFGADKDSALRFGEGSWKPISFKNKSERLRAR
;
A
#
# COMPACT_ATOMS: atom_id res chain seq x y z
N MET A 1 -30.44 6.93 -6.27
CA MET A 1 -29.87 6.71 -6.31
C MET A 1 -29.10 6.50 -6.65
N ARG A 2 -28.91 6.46 -6.55
CA ARG A 2 -28.07 6.18 -6.68
C ARG A 2 -27.06 6.26 -6.69
N LEU A 3 -26.74 6.62 -6.57
CA LEU A 3 -25.81 6.59 -6.52
C LEU A 3 -25.14 5.98 -6.29
N LYS A 4 -25.11 5.85 -5.93
CA LYS A 4 -24.50 5.21 -5.66
C LYS A 4 -23.94 4.43 -6.17
N ARG A 5 -24.04 4.20 -6.67
CA ARG A 5 -23.64 3.35 -7.06
C ARG A 5 -22.61 3.12 -7.46
N TYR A 6 -22.04 3.50 -7.71
CA TYR A 6 -21.01 3.25 -7.87
C TYR A 6 -20.37 3.06 -6.95
N GLN A 7 -20.73 3.60 -6.44
CA GLN A 7 -20.38 3.36 -5.44
C GLN A 7 -20.93 2.32 -5.04
N GLU A 8 -21.74 1.83 -5.47
CA GLU A 8 -22.05 0.77 -5.19
C GLU A 8 -21.06 -0.16 -5.20
N GLY A 9 -20.23 -0.52 -5.77
CA GLY A 9 -19.19 -1.47 -5.60
C GLY A 9 -18.29 -1.16 -4.45
N GLY A 10 -18.65 -0.20 -3.65
CA GLY A 10 -17.92 0.09 -2.46
C GLY A 10 -16.55 0.67 -2.68
N GLY A 11 -16.31 1.27 -3.80
CA GLY A 11 -15.02 1.88 -4.06
C GLY A 11 -14.74 3.05 -3.13
N VAL A 12 -13.48 3.40 -3.01
CA VAL A 12 -13.03 4.52 -2.22
C VAL A 12 -13.28 5.78 -3.01
N ASP A 13 -13.89 6.80 -2.40
CA ASP A 13 -14.17 8.03 -3.13
C ASP A 13 -12.86 8.77 -3.44
N PRO A 14 -12.90 9.68 -4.43
CA PRO A 14 -11.67 10.36 -4.87
C PRO A 14 -10.94 11.13 -3.77
N ASN A 15 -11.67 11.73 -2.84
CA ASN A 15 -11.04 12.47 -1.74
C ASN A 15 -10.29 11.53 -0.81
N LYS A 16 -10.90 10.41 -0.50
CA LYS A 16 -10.26 9.42 0.37
C LYS A 16 -9.05 8.82 -0.31
N MET A 17 -9.15 8.54 -1.62
CA MET A 17 -8.01 8.04 -2.38
C MET A 17 -6.85 9.02 -2.34
N LYS A 18 -7.15 10.31 -2.46
CA LYS A 18 -6.14 11.35 -2.38
C LYS A 18 -5.43 11.33 -1.02
N GLN A 19 -6.19 11.15 0.05
CA GLN A 19 -5.63 11.04 1.39
C GLN A 19 -4.72 9.81 1.50
N TYR A 20 -5.14 8.69 0.95
CA TYR A 20 -4.35 7.46 0.96
C TYR A 20 -3.03 7.65 0.22
N VAL A 21 -3.09 8.26 -0.97
CA VAL A 21 -1.90 8.50 -1.78
C VAL A 21 -0.93 9.41 -1.04
N ASN A 22 -1.43 10.49 -0.46
CA ASN A 22 -0.60 11.41 0.32
C ASN A 22 0.06 10.70 1.48
N LYS A 23 -0.70 9.90 2.21
CA LYS A 23 -0.17 9.18 3.35
C LYS A 23 0.93 8.22 2.93
N ALA A 24 0.69 7.44 1.87
CA ALA A 24 1.68 6.47 1.41
C ALA A 24 2.98 7.16 0.99
N ARG A 25 2.88 8.31 0.35
CA ARG A 25 4.04 9.05 -0.12
C ARG A 25 4.86 9.68 0.99
N THR A 26 4.24 9.94 2.14
CA THR A 26 4.88 10.73 3.19
C THR A 26 5.07 9.99 4.51
N MET A 27 4.66 8.74 4.62
CA MET A 27 4.70 8.07 5.91
C MET A 27 6.08 7.53 6.32
N ARG A 28 7.09 7.71 5.49
CA ARG A 28 8.44 7.29 5.83
C ARG A 28 9.40 8.46 5.71
N LYS A 29 10.47 8.42 6.50
CA LYS A 29 11.57 9.40 6.42
C LYS A 29 12.77 8.67 5.86
N GLY A 30 13.17 9.03 4.65
CA GLY A 30 14.26 8.37 3.97
C GLY A 30 13.86 7.01 3.43
N SER A 31 14.84 6.22 3.08
CA SER A 31 14.59 4.90 2.52
C SER A 31 15.55 3.89 3.13
N ARG A 32 15.14 2.62 3.12
CA ARG A 32 15.99 1.53 3.58
C ARG A 32 16.76 0.97 2.38
N LYS A 33 18.05 0.75 2.55
CA LYS A 33 18.85 0.10 1.53
C LYS A 33 18.66 -1.40 1.63
N ASN A 34 18.30 -2.02 0.53
CA ASN A 34 18.08 -3.46 0.47
C ASN A 34 19.38 -4.20 0.15
N PRO A 35 19.44 -5.52 0.42
CA PRO A 35 20.66 -6.29 0.16
C PRO A 35 21.14 -6.25 -1.30
N ASP A 36 20.20 -6.09 -2.24
CA ASP A 36 20.53 -6.03 -3.67
C ASP A 36 20.94 -4.64 -4.14
N GLY A 37 21.04 -3.68 -3.21
CA GLY A 37 21.45 -2.32 -3.55
C GLY A 37 20.30 -1.38 -3.86
N SER A 38 19.10 -1.90 -4.04
CA SER A 38 17.92 -1.06 -4.27
C SER A 38 17.49 -0.41 -2.95
N LYS A 39 16.53 0.51 -3.03
CA LYS A 39 16.03 1.22 -1.85
C LYS A 39 14.52 1.06 -1.74
N SER A 40 14.02 0.95 -0.51
CA SER A 40 12.59 0.85 -0.25
C SER A 40 12.18 1.81 0.83
N THR A 41 10.99 2.42 0.67
CA THR A 41 10.37 3.21 1.72
C THR A 41 9.15 2.50 2.26
N VAL A 42 8.40 1.85 1.37
CA VAL A 42 7.19 1.14 1.72
C VAL A 42 7.16 -0.13 0.88
N ILE A 43 6.96 -1.27 1.52
CA ILE A 43 6.70 -2.52 0.84
C ILE A 43 5.26 -2.85 1.18
N MET A 44 4.39 -2.74 0.19
CA MET A 44 2.95 -2.87 0.41
C MET A 44 2.47 -4.25 0.02
N ARG A 45 1.46 -4.74 0.72
CA ARG A 45 0.79 -5.99 0.33
C ARG A 45 -0.72 -5.77 0.40
N THR A 46 -1.46 -6.59 -0.33
CA THR A 46 -2.92 -6.50 -0.39
C THR A 46 -3.51 -7.84 0.05
N GLU A 47 -4.49 -7.78 0.93
CA GLU A 47 -5.14 -8.96 1.46
C GLU A 47 -6.65 -8.75 1.55
N THR A 48 -7.39 -9.83 1.82
CA THR A 48 -8.82 -9.75 2.00
C THR A 48 -9.21 -10.52 3.26
N ASP A 49 -10.32 -10.11 3.86
CA ASP A 49 -10.84 -10.82 5.02
C ASP A 49 -11.71 -12.02 4.62
N GLY A 50 -11.85 -12.24 3.30
CA GLY A 50 -12.68 -13.34 2.82
C GLY A 50 -14.17 -13.03 2.83
N LYS A 51 -14.55 -11.84 3.26
CA LYS A 51 -15.95 -11.42 3.32
C LYS A 51 -16.26 -10.30 2.34
N GLY A 52 -15.40 -10.12 1.36
CA GLY A 52 -15.59 -9.10 0.35
C GLY A 52 -14.88 -7.79 0.63
N ASN A 53 -14.15 -7.70 1.71
CA ASN A 53 -13.38 -6.48 2.00
C ASN A 53 -11.92 -6.68 1.62
N TRP A 54 -11.34 -5.65 1.02
CA TRP A 54 -9.96 -5.65 0.56
C TRP A 54 -9.21 -4.48 1.17
N PHE A 55 -7.95 -4.72 1.51
CA PHE A 55 -7.13 -3.68 2.13
C PHE A 55 -5.67 -3.88 1.78
N SER A 56 -4.94 -2.77 1.77
CA SER A 56 -3.49 -2.78 1.55
C SER A 56 -2.81 -2.23 2.77
N PHE A 57 -1.65 -2.77 3.10
CA PHE A 57 -0.89 -2.32 4.25
C PHE A 57 0.58 -2.66 4.05
N PRO A 58 1.48 -1.90 4.69
CA PRO A 58 2.91 -2.17 4.52
C PRO A 58 3.36 -3.36 5.34
N SER A 59 4.46 -3.96 4.91
CA SER A 59 5.17 -4.99 5.66
C SER A 59 6.57 -4.51 6.06
N LEU A 60 6.97 -3.32 5.63
CA LEU A 60 8.19 -2.67 6.07
C LEU A 60 7.79 -1.43 6.85
N PHE A 61 8.17 -1.36 8.11
CA PHE A 61 7.78 -0.27 9.01
C PHE A 61 8.97 0.52 9.44
N GLN A 62 8.73 1.76 9.85
CA GLN A 62 9.79 2.62 10.37
C GLN A 62 9.37 3.14 11.75
N ASN A 63 10.25 2.99 12.73
CA ASN A 63 10.02 3.49 14.08
C ASN A 63 10.31 4.98 14.14
N LYS A 64 9.92 5.61 15.23
CA LYS A 64 10.11 7.06 15.41
C LYS A 64 11.57 7.47 15.37
N ASP A 65 12.46 6.57 15.78
CA ASP A 65 13.90 6.88 15.77
C ASP A 65 14.52 6.63 14.39
N GLY A 66 13.72 6.29 13.39
CA GLY A 66 14.19 6.06 12.03
C GLY A 66 14.59 4.63 11.71
N SER A 67 14.63 3.76 12.72
CA SER A 67 15.00 2.37 12.49
C SER A 67 13.87 1.63 11.77
N TRP A 68 14.22 0.54 11.11
CA TRP A 68 13.30 -0.21 10.27
C TRP A 68 12.91 -1.54 10.90
N VAL A 69 11.64 -1.92 10.71
CA VAL A 69 11.13 -3.23 11.12
C VAL A 69 10.60 -3.90 9.86
N ASP A 70 11.25 -4.99 9.46
CA ASP A 70 10.91 -5.68 8.22
C ASP A 70 10.09 -6.92 8.54
N MET A 71 8.84 -6.93 8.12
CA MET A 71 7.95 -8.08 8.27
C MET A 71 7.55 -8.59 6.87
N SER A 72 8.45 -8.45 5.90
CA SER A 72 8.20 -8.92 4.53
C SER A 72 8.78 -10.31 4.29
N ASP A 73 9.23 -11.00 5.34
CA ASP A 73 9.80 -12.33 5.24
C ASP A 73 8.81 -13.35 4.72
N GLU A 74 9.36 -14.41 4.15
CA GLU A 74 8.59 -15.52 3.61
C GLU A 74 7.62 -16.10 4.63
N LYS A 75 7.98 -16.13 5.90
CA LYS A 75 7.11 -16.68 6.94
C LYS A 75 5.79 -15.93 7.08
N TYR A 76 5.72 -14.69 6.64
CA TYR A 76 4.51 -13.88 6.69
C TYR A 76 3.70 -13.95 5.39
N GLU A 77 4.12 -14.74 4.43
CA GLU A 77 3.42 -14.82 3.18
C GLU A 77 2.01 -15.37 3.37
N ARG A 78 1.86 -16.45 4.11
CA ARG A 78 0.56 -17.03 4.39
C ARG A 78 -0.03 -16.50 5.68
N ASP A 79 0.80 -16.37 6.71
CA ASP A 79 0.36 -15.87 8.00
C ASP A 79 0.58 -14.37 8.04
N TRP A 80 -0.29 -13.65 7.39
CA TRP A 80 -0.17 -12.20 7.26
C TRP A 80 -0.81 -11.43 8.42
N MET A 81 -1.57 -12.11 9.26
CA MET A 81 -2.27 -11.44 10.35
C MET A 81 -1.37 -10.64 11.31
N PRO A 82 -0.18 -11.14 11.70
CA PRO A 82 0.70 -10.34 12.55
C PRO A 82 1.13 -9.03 11.89
N VAL A 83 1.35 -9.07 10.56
CA VAL A 83 1.73 -7.87 9.82
C VAL A 83 0.58 -6.88 9.78
N TYR A 84 -0.63 -7.37 9.55
CA TYR A 84 -1.83 -6.54 9.54
C TYR A 84 -2.03 -5.86 10.90
N ARG A 85 -1.87 -6.62 11.98
CA ARG A 85 -2.02 -6.07 13.33
C ARG A 85 -0.99 -4.98 13.61
N GLU A 86 0.23 -5.17 13.15
CA GLU A 86 1.26 -4.15 13.32
C GLU A 86 0.91 -2.90 12.51
N ALA A 87 0.46 -3.08 11.27
CA ALA A 87 0.06 -1.95 10.43
C ALA A 87 -1.13 -1.21 11.05
N LYS A 88 -2.09 -1.95 11.58
CA LYS A 88 -3.27 -1.34 12.20
C LYS A 88 -2.88 -0.54 13.43
N LYS A 89 -2.01 -1.08 14.25
CA LYS A 89 -1.51 -0.40 15.43
C LYS A 89 -0.82 0.91 15.07
N ARG A 90 -0.15 0.97 13.94
CA ARG A 90 0.55 2.16 13.46
C ARG A 90 -0.34 3.07 12.61
N GLY A 91 -1.60 2.70 12.38
CA GLY A 91 -2.51 3.49 11.56
C GLY A 91 -2.18 3.46 10.09
N GLU A 92 -1.61 2.37 9.61
CA GLU A 92 -1.14 2.28 8.22
C GLU A 92 -1.92 1.26 7.39
N VAL A 93 -3.17 0.98 7.73
CA VAL A 93 -4.02 0.11 6.92
C VAL A 93 -4.85 0.99 6.00
N PHE A 94 -4.84 0.67 4.71
CA PHE A 94 -5.61 1.37 3.68
C PHE A 94 -6.76 0.46 3.27
N ASP A 95 -7.98 0.84 3.64
CA ASP A 95 -9.17 0.02 3.44
C ASP A 95 -9.86 0.43 2.14
N PHE A 96 -10.10 -0.52 1.26
CA PHE A 96 -10.75 -0.28 -0.03
C PHE A 96 -12.14 -0.92 -0.12
N GLY A 97 -12.62 -1.53 0.97
CA GLY A 97 -13.93 -2.16 0.95
C GLY A 97 -14.02 -3.22 -0.14
N ALA A 98 -15.05 -3.16 -0.94
CA ALA A 98 -15.27 -4.15 -2.00
C ALA A 98 -14.44 -3.90 -3.26
N ASP A 99 -13.67 -2.81 -3.30
CA ASP A 99 -12.92 -2.44 -4.50
C ASP A 99 -11.57 -3.15 -4.56
N LYS A 100 -11.62 -4.42 -4.99
CA LYS A 100 -10.44 -5.26 -5.09
C LYS A 100 -9.38 -4.66 -6.02
N ASP A 101 -9.83 -4.13 -7.17
CA ASP A 101 -8.90 -3.63 -8.17
C ASP A 101 -8.09 -2.44 -7.66
N SER A 102 -8.74 -1.52 -6.96
CA SER A 102 -8.03 -0.39 -6.38
C SER A 102 -7.05 -0.83 -5.31
N ALA A 103 -7.44 -1.81 -4.48
CA ALA A 103 -6.56 -2.34 -3.46
C ALA A 103 -5.31 -2.97 -4.07
N LEU A 104 -5.50 -3.76 -5.13
CA LEU A 104 -4.37 -4.42 -5.79
C LEU A 104 -3.45 -3.40 -6.44
N ARG A 105 -4.01 -2.40 -7.13
CA ARG A 105 -3.18 -1.37 -7.75
C ARG A 105 -2.41 -0.57 -6.70
N PHE A 106 -3.07 -0.24 -5.60
CA PHE A 106 -2.41 0.48 -4.51
C PHE A 106 -1.26 -0.36 -3.93
N GLY A 107 -1.50 -1.65 -3.72
CA GLY A 107 -0.47 -2.56 -3.24
C GLY A 107 0.70 -2.67 -4.18
N GLU A 108 0.46 -2.48 -5.49
CA GLU A 108 1.52 -2.55 -6.50
C GLU A 108 2.22 -1.22 -6.71
N GLY A 109 1.80 -0.17 -6.01
CA GLY A 109 2.50 1.10 -6.06
C GLY A 109 1.86 2.19 -6.89
N SER A 110 0.54 2.12 -7.14
CA SER A 110 -0.13 3.18 -7.90
C SER A 110 -0.03 4.55 -7.23
N TRP A 111 0.25 4.57 -5.93
CA TRP A 111 0.41 5.80 -5.17
C TRP A 111 1.74 6.51 -5.45
N LYS A 112 2.67 5.85 -6.12
CA LYS A 112 3.97 6.45 -6.41
C LYS A 112 3.83 7.63 -7.37
N PRO A 113 4.73 8.62 -7.28
CA PRO A 113 4.66 9.80 -8.15
C PRO A 113 4.69 9.43 -9.62
N ILE A 114 3.89 10.14 -10.42
CA ILE A 114 3.78 9.90 -11.85
C ILE A 114 5.12 10.04 -12.57
N SER A 115 5.91 11.04 -12.20
CA SER A 115 7.21 11.25 -12.82
C SER A 115 8.10 10.02 -12.73
N PHE A 116 8.03 9.32 -11.63
CA PHE A 116 8.80 8.12 -11.38
C PHE A 116 8.35 7.00 -12.33
N LYS A 117 7.04 6.80 -12.45
CA LYS A 117 6.50 5.79 -13.34
C LYS A 117 6.77 6.08 -14.80
N ASN A 118 6.55 7.31 -15.20
CA ASN A 118 6.72 7.70 -16.59
C ASN A 118 8.16 7.55 -17.06
N LYS A 119 9.10 7.77 -16.17
CA LYS A 119 10.49 7.59 -16.49
C LYS A 119 10.78 6.13 -16.85
N SER A 120 10.27 5.19 -16.06
CA SER A 120 10.44 3.78 -16.34
C SER A 120 9.78 3.37 -17.64
N GLU A 121 8.57 3.86 -17.88
CA GLU A 121 7.85 3.54 -19.10
C GLU A 121 8.55 4.06 -20.33
N ARG A 122 9.07 5.27 -20.28
CA ARG A 122 9.80 5.83 -21.42
C ARG A 122 11.03 5.03 -21.76
N LEU A 123 11.74 4.55 -20.74
CA LEU A 123 12.91 3.74 -20.97
C LEU A 123 12.54 2.41 -21.63
N ARG A 124 11.41 1.84 -21.26
CA ARG A 124 10.98 0.59 -21.88
C ARG A 124 10.47 0.78 -23.30
N ALA A 125 9.89 1.94 -23.59
CA ALA A 125 9.34 2.20 -24.91
C ALA A 125 10.41 2.40 -25.95
N ARG A 126 11.64 2.62 -25.56
CA ARG A 126 12.73 2.77 -26.50
C ARG A 126 13.43 1.46 -26.75
#